data_5cf407ef0c4fe2ab6202470c34ea592a
#
_entry.id   5cf407ef0c4fe2ab6202470c34ea592a
#
_cell.length_a   1.000
_cell.length_b   1.000
_cell.length_c   1.000
_cell.angle_alpha   90.00
_cell.angle_beta   90.00
_cell.angle_gamma   90.00
#
_symmetry.space_group_name_H-M   'P 1'
#
loop_
_entity.id
_entity.type
_entity.pdbx_description
1 polymer ?
#
loop_
_entity_poly.entity_id
_entity_poly.type
_entity_poly.pdbx_seq_one_letter_code
_entity_poly.pdbx_strand_id
1 'polypeptide(L)'
;MNSFNSSSKNSSKDSFNIGGQILDSRLLIGTAMYESPAIMQASIEQSQSQIVTVSLRRQLANNGIENNEAFWQFLQNFTLDNRFLLPNTAGCFSAKEAIVTAQMARELFKTNWIKLEVIGDDYTLQPDPFQLVEAAEELIKQGFEVFPYCTDDLMVCEKLLEVGCNILMPWGAPIGTGKGLLNPYALTLLRNRFPQVPMIIDAGLGKPSHAAAAMEMGFDGVLLNTAIAKAQDSIAMADAFRLAVEAGRLAYKAGCIQEQQKAVASTPSVGMPFWHQQN
;
A
#
# COMPACT_ATOMS: atom_id res chain seq x y z
N MET A 1 41.48 28.11 -14.73
CA MET A 1 41.08 27.44 -13.46
C MET A 1 39.67 27.88 -13.18
N ASN A 2 38.67 27.12 -13.64
CA ASN A 2 37.28 27.37 -13.34
C ASN A 2 36.82 26.29 -12.33
N SER A 3 36.59 26.74 -11.11
CA SER A 3 36.06 25.95 -10.03
C SER A 3 34.59 25.58 -10.32
N PHE A 4 34.33 24.32 -10.59
CA PHE A 4 32.98 23.78 -10.59
C PHE A 4 32.44 23.80 -9.15
N ASN A 5 31.60 24.77 -8.86
CA ASN A 5 30.80 24.80 -7.65
C ASN A 5 29.76 23.65 -7.77
N SER A 6 30.02 22.54 -7.14
CA SER A 6 29.03 21.51 -6.90
C SER A 6 28.07 22.02 -5.83
N SER A 7 27.01 22.73 -6.25
CA SER A 7 25.87 22.97 -5.41
C SER A 7 25.20 21.60 -5.12
N SER A 8 25.47 21.05 -3.95
CA SER A 8 24.70 19.94 -3.39
C SER A 8 23.24 20.39 -3.31
N LYS A 9 22.42 19.99 -4.28
CA LYS A 9 20.97 20.06 -4.12
C LYS A 9 20.64 19.15 -2.94
N ASN A 10 20.34 19.75 -1.79
CA ASN A 10 19.59 19.09 -0.73
C ASN A 10 18.28 18.65 -1.37
N SER A 11 18.23 17.42 -1.87
CA SER A 11 16.97 16.78 -2.23
C SER A 11 16.24 16.60 -0.90
N SER A 12 15.21 17.39 -0.66
CA SER A 12 14.26 17.12 0.41
C SER A 12 13.87 15.64 0.29
N LYS A 13 14.18 14.85 1.33
CA LYS A 13 13.85 13.43 1.37
C LYS A 13 12.36 13.30 1.02
N ASP A 14 12.02 12.41 0.07
CA ASP A 14 10.65 12.19 -0.38
C ASP A 14 9.87 11.49 0.75
N SER A 15 9.36 12.26 1.70
CA SER A 15 8.63 11.75 2.84
C SER A 15 7.26 11.22 2.44
N PHE A 16 6.87 10.09 3.02
CA PHE A 16 5.54 9.54 2.93
C PHE A 16 4.76 9.89 4.20
N ASN A 17 3.83 10.84 4.09
CA ASN A 17 2.99 11.26 5.21
C ASN A 17 1.66 10.51 5.16
N ILE A 18 1.36 9.72 6.18
CA ILE A 18 0.14 8.93 6.27
C ILE A 18 -0.29 8.76 7.73
N GLY A 19 -1.58 8.95 8.01
CA GLY A 19 -2.12 8.82 9.37
C GLY A 19 -1.41 9.71 10.40
N GLY A 20 -0.92 10.90 9.97
CA GLY A 20 -0.18 11.81 10.82
C GLY A 20 1.29 11.42 11.08
N GLN A 21 1.80 10.38 10.44
CA GLN A 21 3.17 9.89 10.59
C GLN A 21 3.99 10.12 9.32
N ILE A 22 5.27 10.42 9.49
CA ILE A 22 6.22 10.57 8.39
C ILE A 22 7.06 9.31 8.30
N LEU A 23 6.97 8.63 7.17
CA LEU A 23 7.62 7.35 6.91
C LEU A 23 8.61 7.45 5.75
N ASP A 24 9.58 6.55 5.74
CA ASP A 24 10.55 6.40 4.67
C ASP A 24 10.12 5.33 3.64
N SER A 25 9.46 4.28 4.13
CA SER A 25 9.00 3.17 3.30
C SER A 25 7.58 3.38 2.78
N ARG A 26 7.38 3.18 1.49
CA ARG A 26 6.07 3.21 0.81
C ARG A 26 5.51 1.80 0.56
N LEU A 27 6.21 0.78 1.08
CA LEU A 27 5.77 -0.61 1.07
C LEU A 27 5.14 -0.95 2.42
N LEU A 28 3.88 -1.37 2.41
CA LEU A 28 3.16 -1.95 3.55
C LEU A 28 3.08 -3.46 3.34
N ILE A 29 3.22 -4.23 4.42
CA ILE A 29 3.29 -5.69 4.32
C ILE A 29 2.33 -6.37 5.31
N GLY A 30 1.77 -7.51 4.91
CA GLY A 30 0.95 -8.33 5.78
C GLY A 30 1.75 -9.40 6.51
N THR A 31 1.16 -9.96 7.57
CA THR A 31 1.77 -11.02 8.41
C THR A 31 1.20 -12.41 8.15
N ALA A 32 0.39 -12.56 7.11
CA ALA A 32 -0.35 -13.78 6.87
C ALA A 32 0.40 -14.76 5.95
N MET A 33 0.15 -16.08 6.14
CA MET A 33 0.46 -17.14 5.18
C MET A 33 1.96 -17.45 4.97
N TYR A 34 2.86 -16.92 5.79
CA TYR A 34 4.26 -17.32 5.79
C TYR A 34 4.42 -18.74 6.33
N GLU A 35 5.46 -19.44 5.89
CA GLU A 35 5.77 -20.81 6.33
C GLU A 35 6.11 -20.88 7.83
N SER A 36 6.72 -19.84 8.36
CA SER A 36 7.07 -19.75 9.78
C SER A 36 7.15 -18.30 10.26
N PRO A 37 7.02 -18.05 11.57
CA PRO A 37 7.25 -16.73 12.15
C PRO A 37 8.65 -16.17 11.85
N ALA A 38 9.67 -17.02 11.80
CA ALA A 38 11.04 -16.60 11.50
C ALA A 38 11.17 -16.08 10.05
N ILE A 39 10.58 -16.78 9.07
CA ILE A 39 10.55 -16.32 7.67
C ILE A 39 9.73 -15.03 7.53
N MET A 40 8.60 -14.93 8.23
CA MET A 40 7.80 -13.72 8.28
C MET A 40 8.62 -12.53 8.77
N GLN A 41 9.27 -12.67 9.92
CA GLN A 41 10.10 -11.62 10.49
C GLN A 41 11.24 -11.22 9.56
N ALA A 42 12.00 -12.17 9.02
CA ALA A 42 13.09 -11.89 8.09
C ALA A 42 12.60 -11.18 6.82
N SER A 43 11.43 -11.56 6.28
CA SER A 43 10.83 -10.91 5.11
C SER A 43 10.40 -9.48 5.42
N ILE A 44 9.81 -9.23 6.59
CA ILE A 44 9.41 -7.88 7.02
C ILE A 44 10.65 -7.01 7.22
N GLU A 45 11.70 -7.50 7.85
CA GLU A 45 12.95 -6.76 8.01
C GLU A 45 13.60 -6.44 6.64
N GLN A 46 13.66 -7.40 5.74
CA GLN A 46 14.23 -7.22 4.40
C GLN A 46 13.41 -6.23 3.55
N SER A 47 12.10 -6.20 3.72
CA SER A 47 11.21 -5.25 3.05
C SER A 47 11.41 -3.80 3.49
N GLN A 48 12.03 -3.57 4.65
CA GLN A 48 12.14 -2.27 5.32
C GLN A 48 10.78 -1.58 5.53
N SER A 49 9.69 -2.35 5.58
CA SER A 49 8.37 -1.81 5.79
C SER A 49 8.23 -1.28 7.22
N GLN A 50 7.67 -0.08 7.33
CA GLN A 50 7.36 0.55 8.61
C GLN A 50 5.90 0.35 9.04
N ILE A 51 5.04 -0.18 8.15
CA ILE A 51 3.66 -0.52 8.46
C ILE A 51 3.42 -2.00 8.19
N VAL A 52 2.95 -2.70 9.22
CA VAL A 52 2.63 -4.12 9.14
C VAL A 52 1.16 -4.35 9.48
N THR A 53 0.43 -5.06 8.59
CA THR A 53 -0.97 -5.41 8.87
C THR A 53 -1.08 -6.69 9.68
N VAL A 54 -2.01 -6.68 10.64
CA VAL A 54 -2.29 -7.81 11.51
C VAL A 54 -3.80 -8.10 11.56
N SER A 55 -4.18 -9.38 11.54
CA SER A 55 -5.59 -9.79 11.60
C SER A 55 -5.95 -10.28 13.00
N LEU A 56 -6.90 -9.61 13.66
CA LEU A 56 -7.41 -10.03 14.95
C LEU A 56 -8.04 -11.41 14.89
N ARG A 57 -8.91 -11.67 13.90
CA ARG A 57 -9.61 -12.97 13.75
C ARG A 57 -8.64 -14.14 13.64
N ARG A 58 -7.52 -13.97 12.92
CA ARG A 58 -6.51 -15.02 12.79
C ARG A 58 -5.83 -15.30 14.13
N GLN A 59 -5.55 -14.27 14.93
CA GLN A 59 -4.90 -14.45 16.22
C GLN A 59 -5.83 -15.19 17.22
N LEU A 60 -7.12 -14.90 17.16
CA LEU A 60 -8.10 -15.60 17.99
C LEU A 60 -8.38 -17.04 17.54
N ALA A 61 -8.33 -17.33 16.23
CA ALA A 61 -8.58 -18.65 15.66
C ALA A 61 -7.46 -19.68 15.93
N ASN A 62 -6.23 -19.24 16.13
CA ASN A 62 -5.05 -20.10 16.35
C ASN A 62 -4.87 -20.52 17.82
N ASN A 63 -5.96 -20.94 18.51
CA ASN A 63 -5.95 -21.45 19.90
C ASN A 63 -5.48 -20.46 20.99
N GLY A 64 -5.74 -19.17 20.80
CA GLY A 64 -5.51 -18.15 21.82
C GLY A 64 -4.13 -17.52 21.81
N ILE A 65 -4.02 -16.44 22.57
CA ILE A 65 -2.82 -15.60 22.68
C ILE A 65 -1.62 -16.39 23.23
N GLU A 66 -1.88 -17.39 24.06
CA GLU A 66 -0.84 -18.16 24.78
C GLU A 66 0.03 -19.05 23.87
N ASN A 67 -0.47 -19.48 22.70
CA ASN A 67 0.28 -20.37 21.80
C ASN A 67 1.11 -19.67 20.73
N ASN A 68 1.19 -18.33 20.74
CA ASN A 68 1.88 -17.57 19.71
C ASN A 68 2.84 -16.50 20.29
N GLU A 69 3.53 -16.85 21.37
CA GLU A 69 4.40 -15.95 22.11
C GLU A 69 5.45 -15.26 21.21
N ALA A 70 6.07 -16.01 20.31
CA ALA A 70 7.06 -15.49 19.36
C ALA A 70 6.47 -14.41 18.43
N PHE A 71 5.22 -14.57 17.99
CA PHE A 71 4.54 -13.57 17.16
C PHE A 71 4.21 -12.30 17.95
N TRP A 72 3.72 -12.45 19.19
CA TRP A 72 3.43 -11.30 20.05
C TRP A 72 4.70 -10.53 20.45
N GLN A 73 5.77 -11.26 20.74
CA GLN A 73 7.08 -10.67 21.01
C GLN A 73 7.60 -9.91 19.78
N PHE A 74 7.43 -10.47 18.58
CA PHE A 74 7.76 -9.77 17.33
C PHE A 74 6.97 -8.47 17.19
N LEU A 75 5.64 -8.47 17.40
CA LEU A 75 4.81 -7.27 17.29
C LEU A 75 5.21 -6.19 18.29
N GLN A 76 5.52 -6.56 19.52
CA GLN A 76 5.98 -5.63 20.55
C GLN A 76 7.33 -5.00 20.16
N ASN A 77 8.28 -5.80 19.71
CA ASN A 77 9.57 -5.30 19.24
C ASN A 77 9.44 -4.43 17.99
N PHE A 78 8.55 -4.80 17.06
CA PHE A 78 8.34 -4.08 15.81
C PHE A 78 7.94 -2.62 16.04
N THR A 79 7.15 -2.32 17.06
CA THR A 79 6.65 -0.97 17.33
C THR A 79 7.68 -0.04 17.99
N LEU A 80 8.88 -0.51 18.31
CA LEU A 80 9.87 0.29 19.01
C LEU A 80 10.61 1.32 18.14
N ASP A 81 10.72 1.07 16.81
CA ASP A 81 11.59 1.82 15.91
C ASP A 81 10.81 2.63 14.85
N ASN A 82 9.90 3.51 15.27
CA ASN A 82 9.05 4.28 14.34
C ASN A 82 8.35 3.37 13.30
N ARG A 83 7.83 2.26 13.79
CA ARG A 83 7.09 1.25 13.02
C ARG A 83 5.68 1.11 13.59
N PHE A 84 4.71 0.82 12.75
CA PHE A 84 3.29 0.91 13.07
C PHE A 84 2.54 -0.37 12.74
N LEU A 85 1.67 -0.78 13.65
CA LEU A 85 0.71 -1.83 13.39
C LEU A 85 -0.54 -1.22 12.76
N LEU A 86 -1.00 -1.86 11.70
CA LEU A 86 -2.26 -1.57 11.04
C LEU A 86 -3.18 -2.80 11.16
N PRO A 87 -3.92 -2.94 12.27
CA PRO A 87 -4.89 -4.01 12.41
C PRO A 87 -5.94 -3.94 11.31
N ASN A 88 -6.49 -5.10 10.92
CA ASN A 88 -7.54 -5.16 9.91
C ASN A 88 -8.81 -5.87 10.40
N THR A 89 -9.91 -5.58 9.73
CA THR A 89 -11.21 -6.24 9.95
C THR A 89 -11.46 -7.36 8.94
N ALA A 90 -10.41 -8.00 8.45
CA ALA A 90 -10.48 -9.06 7.47
C ALA A 90 -11.44 -10.19 7.89
N GLY A 91 -12.30 -10.60 6.95
CA GLY A 91 -13.31 -11.62 7.18
C GLY A 91 -14.57 -11.10 7.86
N CYS A 92 -14.81 -9.81 7.97
CA CYS A 92 -16.09 -9.22 8.34
C CYS A 92 -16.97 -9.05 7.10
N PHE A 93 -18.25 -9.46 7.22
CA PHE A 93 -19.25 -9.41 6.15
C PHE A 93 -20.35 -8.37 6.41
N SER A 94 -20.22 -7.59 7.47
CA SER A 94 -21.14 -6.49 7.79
C SER A 94 -20.42 -5.32 8.45
N ALA A 95 -21.00 -4.13 8.31
CA ALA A 95 -20.50 -2.92 8.99
C ALA A 95 -20.40 -3.14 10.51
N LYS A 96 -21.43 -3.73 11.10
CA LYS A 96 -21.48 -4.00 12.54
C LYS A 96 -20.34 -4.92 13.01
N GLU A 97 -20.05 -6.00 12.28
CA GLU A 97 -18.93 -6.90 12.61
C GLU A 97 -17.58 -6.17 12.49
N ALA A 98 -17.41 -5.36 11.43
CA ALA A 98 -16.19 -4.61 11.21
C ALA A 98 -15.95 -3.56 12.31
N ILE A 99 -16.98 -2.83 12.73
CA ILE A 99 -16.91 -1.87 13.83
C ILE A 99 -16.50 -2.56 15.14
N VAL A 100 -17.16 -3.64 15.52
CA VAL A 100 -16.81 -4.37 16.75
C VAL A 100 -15.40 -4.93 16.68
N THR A 101 -15.01 -5.50 15.54
CA THR A 101 -13.63 -6.00 15.33
C THR A 101 -12.60 -4.89 15.45
N ALA A 102 -12.87 -3.71 14.90
CA ALA A 102 -11.99 -2.55 15.01
C ALA A 102 -11.84 -2.07 16.46
N GLN A 103 -12.94 -2.01 17.22
CA GLN A 103 -12.91 -1.65 18.64
C GLN A 103 -12.06 -2.63 19.46
N MET A 104 -12.24 -3.94 19.24
CA MET A 104 -11.41 -4.97 19.88
C MET A 104 -9.93 -4.86 19.48
N ALA A 105 -9.65 -4.58 18.20
CA ALA A 105 -8.30 -4.40 17.71
C ALA A 105 -7.61 -3.18 18.36
N ARG A 106 -8.33 -2.06 18.54
CA ARG A 106 -7.82 -0.88 19.24
C ARG A 106 -7.38 -1.20 20.65
N GLU A 107 -8.21 -1.95 21.39
CA GLU A 107 -7.88 -2.34 22.77
C GLU A 107 -6.69 -3.30 22.84
N LEU A 108 -6.56 -4.20 21.89
CA LEU A 108 -5.49 -5.20 21.88
C LEU A 108 -4.15 -4.62 21.41
N PHE A 109 -4.17 -3.88 20.30
CA PHE A 109 -2.94 -3.38 19.65
C PHE A 109 -2.58 -1.95 20.07
N LYS A 110 -3.42 -1.29 20.88
CA LYS A 110 -3.22 0.09 21.37
C LYS A 110 -2.95 1.10 20.26
N THR A 111 -3.67 0.99 19.15
CA THR A 111 -3.60 1.90 18.00
C THR A 111 -5.00 2.31 17.55
N ASN A 112 -5.14 3.55 17.08
CA ASN A 112 -6.36 4.04 16.44
C ASN A 112 -6.37 3.80 14.92
N TRP A 113 -5.30 3.27 14.35
CA TRP A 113 -5.27 2.89 12.94
C TRP A 113 -6.02 1.61 12.70
N ILE A 114 -6.83 1.57 11.64
CA ILE A 114 -7.57 0.38 11.25
C ILE A 114 -7.66 0.26 9.73
N LYS A 115 -7.19 -0.86 9.18
CA LYS A 115 -7.50 -1.23 7.80
C LYS A 115 -8.90 -1.83 7.79
N LEU A 116 -9.84 -1.05 7.26
CA LEU A 116 -11.26 -1.42 7.26
C LEU A 116 -11.57 -2.27 6.03
N GLU A 117 -12.01 -3.48 6.25
CA GLU A 117 -12.49 -4.42 5.26
C GLU A 117 -13.93 -4.83 5.63
N VAL A 118 -14.88 -4.66 4.71
CA VAL A 118 -16.23 -5.22 4.80
C VAL A 118 -16.47 -5.97 3.50
N ILE A 119 -16.50 -7.30 3.54
CA ILE A 119 -16.57 -8.16 2.36
C ILE A 119 -18.03 -8.31 1.92
N GLY A 120 -18.30 -7.99 0.65
CA GLY A 120 -19.63 -8.13 0.05
C GLY A 120 -19.82 -9.43 -0.70
N ASP A 121 -18.74 -10.00 -1.23
CA ASP A 121 -18.76 -11.26 -1.98
C ASP A 121 -17.59 -12.16 -1.55
N ASP A 122 -17.90 -13.36 -1.09
CA ASP A 122 -16.92 -14.31 -0.53
C ASP A 122 -16.07 -15.01 -1.60
N TYR A 123 -16.53 -15.04 -2.86
CA TYR A 123 -15.79 -15.63 -3.97
C TYR A 123 -14.68 -14.72 -4.50
N THR A 124 -14.95 -13.42 -4.61
CA THR A 124 -13.99 -12.43 -5.11
C THR A 124 -13.28 -11.66 -4.01
N LEU A 125 -13.79 -11.69 -2.77
CA LEU A 125 -13.40 -10.84 -1.66
C LEU A 125 -13.53 -9.36 -1.99
N GLN A 126 -14.49 -9.02 -2.87
CA GLN A 126 -14.81 -7.64 -3.19
C GLN A 126 -15.48 -6.98 -1.99
N PRO A 127 -15.08 -5.75 -1.64
CA PRO A 127 -15.73 -5.03 -0.54
C PRO A 127 -17.17 -4.63 -0.89
N ASP A 128 -18.05 -4.67 0.12
CA ASP A 128 -19.39 -4.09 0.05
C ASP A 128 -19.27 -2.57 0.16
N PRO A 129 -19.55 -1.79 -0.89
CA PRO A 129 -19.32 -0.36 -0.89
C PRO A 129 -20.24 0.40 0.08
N PHE A 130 -21.46 -0.09 0.31
CA PHE A 130 -22.43 0.58 1.18
C PHE A 130 -22.08 0.38 2.65
N GLN A 131 -21.86 -0.86 3.05
CA GLN A 131 -21.49 -1.19 4.41
C GLN A 131 -20.07 -0.70 4.77
N LEU A 132 -19.16 -0.61 3.78
CA LEU A 132 -17.83 -0.03 3.97
C LEU A 132 -17.93 1.46 4.36
N VAL A 133 -18.74 2.24 3.63
CA VAL A 133 -18.96 3.67 3.92
C VAL A 133 -19.63 3.86 5.28
N GLU A 134 -20.66 3.05 5.61
CA GLU A 134 -21.33 3.05 6.92
C GLU A 134 -20.35 2.79 8.06
N ALA A 135 -19.53 1.74 7.93
CA ALA A 135 -18.55 1.39 8.96
C ALA A 135 -17.45 2.45 9.09
N ALA A 136 -17.00 3.03 7.97
CA ALA A 136 -16.00 4.09 7.97
C ALA A 136 -16.49 5.33 8.71
N GLU A 137 -17.73 5.80 8.42
CA GLU A 137 -18.34 6.95 9.09
C GLU A 137 -18.41 6.76 10.61
N GLU A 138 -18.85 5.58 11.05
CA GLU A 138 -18.98 5.29 12.48
C GLU A 138 -17.61 5.20 13.18
N LEU A 139 -16.63 4.56 12.54
CA LEU A 139 -15.27 4.44 13.11
C LEU A 139 -14.56 5.80 13.20
N ILE A 140 -14.75 6.67 12.21
CA ILE A 140 -14.20 8.03 12.22
C ILE A 140 -14.79 8.85 13.38
N LYS A 141 -16.12 8.75 13.62
CA LYS A 141 -16.78 9.38 14.79
C LYS A 141 -16.19 8.89 16.12
N GLN A 142 -15.69 7.66 16.15
CA GLN A 142 -15.05 7.06 17.31
C GLN A 142 -13.54 7.37 17.41
N GLY A 143 -12.97 8.21 16.52
CA GLY A 143 -11.59 8.65 16.53
C GLY A 143 -10.59 7.67 15.90
N PHE A 144 -11.06 6.77 15.04
CA PHE A 144 -10.15 5.93 14.25
C PHE A 144 -9.58 6.70 13.04
N GLU A 145 -8.33 6.43 12.71
CA GLU A 145 -7.77 6.69 11.39
C GLU A 145 -8.05 5.49 10.50
N VAL A 146 -8.96 5.67 9.55
CA VAL A 146 -9.51 4.58 8.74
C VAL A 146 -8.75 4.45 7.42
N PHE A 147 -8.26 3.25 7.14
CA PHE A 147 -7.62 2.83 5.88
C PHE A 147 -8.60 1.92 5.13
N PRO A 148 -9.53 2.45 4.33
CA PRO A 148 -10.63 1.67 3.76
C PRO A 148 -10.17 0.86 2.54
N TYR A 149 -10.24 -0.47 2.61
CA TYR A 149 -10.09 -1.35 1.46
C TYR A 149 -11.33 -1.21 0.56
N CYS A 150 -11.15 -0.60 -0.60
CA CYS A 150 -12.23 -0.31 -1.55
C CYS A 150 -11.88 -0.77 -2.96
N THR A 151 -12.86 -0.74 -3.85
CA THR A 151 -12.63 -0.90 -5.28
C THR A 151 -12.05 0.40 -5.89
N ASP A 152 -11.72 0.34 -7.17
CA ASP A 152 -11.31 1.49 -7.99
C ASP A 152 -12.49 2.34 -8.47
N ASP A 153 -13.65 2.24 -7.81
CA ASP A 153 -14.85 3.02 -8.12
C ASP A 153 -14.73 4.44 -7.58
N LEU A 154 -14.84 5.42 -8.49
CA LEU A 154 -14.71 6.84 -8.17
C LEU A 154 -15.75 7.32 -7.15
N MET A 155 -17.01 6.86 -7.30
CA MET A 155 -18.11 7.32 -6.45
C MET A 155 -17.99 6.77 -5.03
N VAL A 156 -17.54 5.52 -4.90
CA VAL A 156 -17.26 4.91 -3.59
C VAL A 156 -16.12 5.66 -2.89
N CYS A 157 -15.04 5.96 -3.63
CA CYS A 157 -13.90 6.71 -3.09
C CYS A 157 -14.31 8.13 -2.66
N GLU A 158 -15.15 8.82 -3.46
CA GLU A 158 -15.68 10.13 -3.09
C GLU A 158 -16.52 10.06 -1.82
N LYS A 159 -17.40 9.06 -1.68
CA LYS A 159 -18.20 8.85 -0.47
C LYS A 159 -17.37 8.57 0.77
N LEU A 160 -16.30 7.78 0.65
CA LEU A 160 -15.37 7.54 1.75
C LEU A 160 -14.70 8.85 2.22
N LEU A 161 -14.33 9.74 1.29
CA LEU A 161 -13.76 11.05 1.62
C LEU A 161 -14.83 11.98 2.26
N GLU A 162 -16.07 11.96 1.76
CA GLU A 162 -17.17 12.75 2.33
C GLU A 162 -17.48 12.39 3.79
N VAL A 163 -17.39 11.11 4.16
CA VAL A 163 -17.60 10.69 5.56
C VAL A 163 -16.37 10.91 6.44
N GLY A 164 -15.27 11.42 5.87
CA GLY A 164 -14.10 11.88 6.61
C GLY A 164 -12.87 10.96 6.55
N CYS A 165 -12.81 9.97 5.65
CA CYS A 165 -11.57 9.25 5.41
C CYS A 165 -10.50 10.20 4.85
N ASN A 166 -9.30 10.16 5.41
CA ASN A 166 -8.15 10.96 4.95
C ASN A 166 -7.22 10.16 4.02
N ILE A 167 -7.47 8.88 3.86
CA ILE A 167 -6.66 7.91 3.13
C ILE A 167 -7.60 7.06 2.29
N LEU A 168 -7.15 6.61 1.12
CA LEU A 168 -7.87 5.63 0.31
C LEU A 168 -6.98 4.41 0.03
N MET A 169 -7.59 3.22 0.01
CA MET A 169 -6.90 1.98 -0.34
C MET A 169 -7.63 1.24 -1.47
N PRO A 170 -7.60 1.78 -2.70
CA PRO A 170 -8.19 1.11 -3.84
C PRO A 170 -7.41 -0.16 -4.18
N TRP A 171 -8.12 -1.21 -4.58
CA TRP A 171 -7.49 -2.44 -5.00
C TRP A 171 -6.79 -2.34 -6.36
N GLY A 172 -5.74 -3.14 -6.57
CA GLY A 172 -5.21 -3.41 -7.92
C GLY A 172 -6.02 -4.50 -8.62
N ALA A 173 -6.33 -5.57 -7.87
CA ALA A 173 -7.15 -6.71 -8.26
C ALA A 173 -7.68 -7.40 -6.99
N PRO A 174 -8.62 -8.36 -7.10
CA PRO A 174 -9.11 -9.10 -5.94
C PRO A 174 -7.99 -9.75 -5.13
N ILE A 175 -8.19 -9.82 -3.82
CA ILE A 175 -7.20 -10.31 -2.85
C ILE A 175 -6.64 -11.69 -3.28
N GLY A 176 -5.32 -11.83 -3.26
CA GLY A 176 -4.63 -13.09 -3.51
C GLY A 176 -4.54 -13.53 -4.98
N THR A 177 -5.12 -12.78 -5.93
CA THR A 177 -5.15 -13.18 -7.34
C THR A 177 -3.83 -12.96 -8.09
N GLY A 178 -2.99 -12.04 -7.64
CA GLY A 178 -1.71 -11.72 -8.29
C GLY A 178 -1.83 -11.12 -9.70
N LYS A 179 -3.02 -10.64 -10.10
CA LYS A 179 -3.32 -10.15 -11.45
C LYS A 179 -2.76 -8.75 -11.75
N GLY A 180 -2.33 -8.02 -10.70
CA GLY A 180 -1.77 -6.68 -10.85
C GLY A 180 -2.84 -5.59 -10.90
N LEU A 181 -2.62 -4.57 -11.70
CA LEU A 181 -3.54 -3.45 -11.86
C LEU A 181 -4.52 -3.77 -12.99
N LEU A 182 -5.73 -4.26 -12.65
CA LEU A 182 -6.71 -4.70 -13.64
C LEU A 182 -7.34 -3.54 -14.42
N ASN A 183 -7.49 -2.39 -13.77
CA ASN A 183 -8.12 -1.22 -14.36
C ASN A 183 -7.24 0.03 -14.19
N PRO A 184 -6.12 0.13 -14.93
CA PRO A 184 -5.23 1.28 -14.83
C PRO A 184 -5.92 2.60 -15.14
N TYR A 185 -6.95 2.58 -16.00
CA TYR A 185 -7.72 3.76 -16.36
C TYR A 185 -8.45 4.34 -15.13
N ALA A 186 -9.23 3.53 -14.42
CA ALA A 186 -9.94 3.99 -13.22
C ALA A 186 -8.97 4.45 -12.12
N LEU A 187 -7.87 3.72 -11.91
CA LEU A 187 -6.83 4.08 -10.97
C LEU A 187 -6.18 5.44 -11.32
N THR A 188 -5.92 5.70 -12.60
CA THR A 188 -5.41 7.00 -13.08
C THR A 188 -6.43 8.11 -12.84
N LEU A 189 -7.72 7.86 -13.09
CA LEU A 189 -8.77 8.84 -12.82
C LEU A 189 -8.86 9.18 -11.32
N LEU A 190 -8.79 8.18 -10.44
CA LEU A 190 -8.76 8.38 -8.99
C LEU A 190 -7.60 9.27 -8.58
N ARG A 191 -6.36 8.94 -9.04
CA ARG A 191 -5.17 9.73 -8.71
C ARG A 191 -5.29 11.17 -9.18
N ASN A 192 -5.81 11.39 -10.39
CA ASN A 192 -6.00 12.72 -10.95
C ASN A 192 -7.11 13.51 -10.23
N ARG A 193 -8.19 12.83 -9.83
CA ARG A 193 -9.33 13.46 -9.14
C ARG A 193 -8.99 13.90 -7.73
N PHE A 194 -8.17 13.12 -7.02
CA PHE A 194 -7.79 13.36 -5.63
C PHE A 194 -6.26 13.45 -5.45
N PRO A 195 -5.60 14.44 -6.07
CA PRO A 195 -4.13 14.50 -6.13
C PRO A 195 -3.45 14.68 -4.77
N GLN A 196 -4.19 15.18 -3.77
CA GLN A 196 -3.66 15.46 -2.42
C GLN A 196 -4.00 14.37 -1.40
N VAL A 197 -4.87 13.41 -1.77
CA VAL A 197 -5.26 12.32 -0.86
C VAL A 197 -4.20 11.22 -0.90
N PRO A 198 -3.64 10.81 0.22
CA PRO A 198 -2.78 9.62 0.27
C PRO A 198 -3.53 8.39 -0.22
N MET A 199 -2.96 7.70 -1.22
CA MET A 199 -3.56 6.51 -1.82
C MET A 199 -2.57 5.36 -1.82
N ILE A 200 -3.01 4.21 -1.30
CA ILE A 200 -2.24 2.97 -1.26
C ILE A 200 -2.95 1.94 -2.14
N ILE A 201 -2.27 1.40 -3.14
CA ILE A 201 -2.82 0.24 -3.87
C ILE A 201 -2.76 -0.97 -2.97
N ASP A 202 -3.92 -1.54 -2.70
CA ASP A 202 -4.07 -2.71 -1.83
C ASP A 202 -4.57 -3.93 -2.61
N ALA A 203 -4.00 -5.07 -2.34
CA ALA A 203 -4.39 -6.37 -2.91
C ALA A 203 -4.12 -6.56 -4.42
N GLY A 204 -4.07 -7.82 -4.81
CA GLY A 204 -3.96 -8.25 -6.21
C GLY A 204 -2.57 -8.10 -6.83
N LEU A 205 -1.62 -7.47 -6.17
CA LEU A 205 -0.25 -7.35 -6.66
C LEU A 205 0.47 -8.70 -6.54
N GLY A 206 0.98 -9.22 -7.65
CA GLY A 206 1.61 -10.55 -7.70
C GLY A 206 3.07 -10.53 -8.13
N LYS A 207 3.57 -9.40 -8.61
CA LYS A 207 4.95 -9.24 -9.10
C LYS A 207 5.51 -7.88 -8.70
N PRO A 208 6.82 -7.74 -8.50
CA PRO A 208 7.46 -6.45 -8.26
C PRO A 208 7.13 -5.39 -9.32
N SER A 209 7.03 -5.76 -10.59
CA SER A 209 6.63 -4.86 -11.67
C SER A 209 5.22 -4.24 -11.49
N HIS A 210 4.29 -4.93 -10.82
CA HIS A 210 2.99 -4.35 -10.50
C HIS A 210 3.10 -3.23 -9.47
N ALA A 211 3.98 -3.39 -8.48
CA ALA A 211 4.24 -2.35 -7.50
C ALA A 211 4.96 -1.14 -8.12
N ALA A 212 5.95 -1.39 -9.00
CA ALA A 212 6.60 -0.31 -9.75
C ALA A 212 5.57 0.48 -10.58
N ALA A 213 4.69 -0.20 -11.32
CA ALA A 213 3.65 0.44 -12.13
C ALA A 213 2.69 1.29 -11.27
N ALA A 214 2.27 0.81 -10.10
CA ALA A 214 1.45 1.59 -9.17
C ALA A 214 2.17 2.88 -8.73
N MET A 215 3.45 2.77 -8.40
CA MET A 215 4.25 3.92 -7.97
C MET A 215 4.51 4.91 -9.12
N GLU A 216 4.72 4.42 -10.35
CA GLU A 216 4.86 5.24 -11.58
C GLU A 216 3.59 6.02 -11.89
N MET A 217 2.41 5.47 -11.57
CA MET A 217 1.13 6.17 -11.67
C MET A 217 0.93 7.27 -10.62
N GLY A 218 1.86 7.41 -9.66
CA GLY A 218 1.81 8.43 -8.61
C GLY A 218 1.05 8.05 -7.36
N PHE A 219 0.76 6.76 -7.14
CA PHE A 219 0.27 6.30 -5.85
C PHE A 219 1.31 6.48 -4.76
N ASP A 220 0.86 6.62 -3.52
CA ASP A 220 1.74 6.98 -2.41
C ASP A 220 2.39 5.76 -1.77
N GLY A 221 1.80 4.60 -1.93
CA GLY A 221 2.31 3.33 -1.43
C GLY A 221 1.59 2.13 -2.01
N VAL A 222 2.06 0.96 -1.66
CA VAL A 222 1.42 -0.32 -1.97
C VAL A 222 1.36 -1.19 -0.71
N LEU A 223 0.27 -1.96 -0.58
CA LEU A 223 0.14 -2.98 0.45
C LEU A 223 0.00 -4.35 -0.20
N LEU A 224 0.80 -5.30 0.23
CA LEU A 224 0.72 -6.67 -0.25
C LEU A 224 1.15 -7.67 0.82
N ASN A 225 0.73 -8.91 0.65
CA ASN A 225 1.13 -10.01 1.53
C ASN A 225 1.38 -11.29 0.75
N THR A 226 0.36 -11.81 0.07
CA THR A 226 0.38 -13.13 -0.58
C THR A 226 1.54 -13.30 -1.55
N ALA A 227 1.87 -12.28 -2.32
CA ALA A 227 2.94 -12.33 -3.32
C ALA A 227 4.33 -12.54 -2.69
N ILE A 228 4.54 -12.06 -1.47
CA ILE A 228 5.77 -12.31 -0.70
C ILE A 228 5.66 -13.64 0.03
N ALA A 229 4.60 -13.82 0.83
CA ALA A 229 4.47 -14.98 1.71
C ALA A 229 4.39 -16.33 0.97
N LYS A 230 3.91 -16.34 -0.28
CA LYS A 230 3.80 -17.54 -1.14
C LYS A 230 4.92 -17.66 -2.18
N ALA A 231 5.90 -16.77 -2.18
CA ALA A 231 7.08 -16.91 -3.03
C ALA A 231 7.94 -18.11 -2.58
N GLN A 232 8.70 -18.70 -3.49
CA GLN A 232 9.66 -19.75 -3.15
C GLN A 232 10.72 -19.24 -2.17
N ASP A 233 11.13 -17.99 -2.30
CA ASP A 233 11.97 -17.26 -1.37
C ASP A 233 11.28 -15.97 -0.97
N SER A 234 10.61 -16.01 0.17
CA SER A 234 9.85 -14.85 0.69
C SER A 234 10.75 -13.68 1.04
N ILE A 235 11.98 -13.94 1.50
CA ILE A 235 12.92 -12.89 1.91
C ILE A 235 13.44 -12.14 0.69
N ALA A 236 13.91 -12.87 -0.33
CA ALA A 236 14.33 -12.25 -1.59
C ALA A 236 13.19 -11.53 -2.31
N MET A 237 11.97 -12.08 -2.25
CA MET A 237 10.78 -11.43 -2.84
C MET A 237 10.41 -10.14 -2.12
N ALA A 238 10.56 -10.08 -0.80
CA ALA A 238 10.34 -8.86 -0.02
C ALA A 238 11.30 -7.74 -0.45
N ASP A 239 12.57 -8.05 -0.65
CA ASP A 239 13.57 -7.09 -1.18
C ASP A 239 13.24 -6.66 -2.61
N ALA A 240 12.85 -7.59 -3.48
CA ALA A 240 12.46 -7.29 -4.85
C ALA A 240 11.27 -6.30 -4.91
N PHE A 241 10.27 -6.46 -4.03
CA PHE A 241 9.16 -5.50 -3.93
C PHE A 241 9.61 -4.15 -3.38
N ARG A 242 10.48 -4.11 -2.39
CA ARG A 242 11.06 -2.87 -1.86
C ARG A 242 11.75 -2.07 -2.97
N LEU A 243 12.66 -2.71 -3.70
CA LEU A 243 13.38 -2.11 -4.81
C LEU A 243 12.44 -1.61 -5.92
N ALA A 244 11.39 -2.37 -6.23
CA ALA A 244 10.40 -1.99 -7.23
C ALA A 244 9.60 -0.74 -6.82
N VAL A 245 9.19 -0.65 -5.55
CA VAL A 245 8.51 0.52 -4.99
C VAL A 245 9.40 1.75 -5.06
N GLU A 246 10.66 1.62 -4.67
CA GLU A 246 11.63 2.72 -4.74
C GLU A 246 11.87 3.17 -6.20
N ALA A 247 12.09 2.22 -7.11
CA ALA A 247 12.32 2.51 -8.52
C ALA A 247 11.12 3.22 -9.17
N GLY A 248 9.89 2.72 -8.95
CA GLY A 248 8.67 3.32 -9.48
C GLY A 248 8.43 4.73 -8.93
N ARG A 249 8.69 4.95 -7.63
CA ARG A 249 8.59 6.29 -7.02
C ARG A 249 9.63 7.27 -7.60
N LEU A 250 10.85 6.83 -7.80
CA LEU A 250 11.88 7.63 -8.43
C LEU A 250 11.51 7.98 -9.87
N ALA A 251 10.98 7.03 -10.65
CA ALA A 251 10.51 7.25 -12.01
C ALA A 251 9.37 8.29 -12.06
N TYR A 252 8.37 8.17 -11.20
CA TYR A 252 7.29 9.14 -11.07
C TYR A 252 7.81 10.57 -10.80
N LYS A 253 8.76 10.72 -9.86
CA LYS A 253 9.35 12.03 -9.52
C LYS A 253 10.24 12.58 -10.61
N ALA A 254 10.92 11.72 -11.34
CA ALA A 254 11.75 12.12 -12.47
C ALA A 254 10.93 12.58 -13.68
N GLY A 255 9.69 12.10 -13.79
CA GLY A 255 8.81 12.31 -14.92
C GLY A 255 9.14 11.36 -16.07
N CYS A 256 8.25 10.39 -16.31
CA CYS A 256 8.35 9.50 -17.47
C CYS A 256 8.06 10.27 -18.76
N ILE A 257 8.65 9.85 -19.86
CA ILE A 257 8.30 10.40 -21.18
C ILE A 257 6.85 10.03 -21.50
N GLN A 258 6.17 10.88 -22.23
CA GLN A 258 4.84 10.57 -22.73
C GLN A 258 4.90 9.52 -23.84
N GLU A 259 3.91 8.61 -23.87
CA GLU A 259 3.76 7.67 -24.97
C GLU A 259 3.53 8.41 -26.29
N GLN A 260 4.21 7.95 -27.34
CA GLN A 260 4.11 8.50 -28.67
C GLN A 260 3.48 7.47 -29.61
N GLN A 261 2.55 7.92 -30.46
CA GLN A 261 1.94 7.07 -31.49
C GLN A 261 2.89 6.70 -32.63
N LYS A 262 3.95 7.48 -32.81
CA LYS A 262 4.95 7.29 -33.88
C LYS A 262 6.33 7.19 -33.28
N ALA A 263 7.19 6.42 -33.93
CA ALA A 263 8.60 6.40 -33.58
C ALA A 263 9.21 7.77 -33.79
N VAL A 264 10.00 8.22 -32.81
CA VAL A 264 10.79 9.45 -32.86
C VAL A 264 12.26 9.04 -32.90
N ALA A 265 12.96 9.41 -33.97
CA ALA A 265 14.37 9.08 -34.14
C ALA A 265 15.21 9.81 -33.07
N SER A 266 15.98 9.04 -32.28
CA SER A 266 16.94 9.60 -31.32
C SER A 266 18.28 9.93 -31.92
N THR A 267 18.56 9.44 -33.17
CA THR A 267 19.80 9.70 -33.91
C THR A 267 19.58 10.85 -34.87
N PRO A 268 20.48 11.84 -34.90
CA PRO A 268 20.40 12.97 -35.83
C PRO A 268 20.38 12.51 -37.29
N SER A 269 19.67 13.24 -38.14
CA SER A 269 19.83 13.11 -39.60
C SER A 269 21.26 13.43 -40.03
N VAL A 270 21.74 12.74 -41.05
CA VAL A 270 23.12 12.96 -41.56
C VAL A 270 23.34 14.44 -41.88
N GLY A 271 24.37 15.00 -41.28
CA GLY A 271 24.73 16.42 -41.48
C GLY A 271 24.12 17.44 -40.51
N MET A 272 23.24 16.98 -39.57
CA MET A 272 22.66 17.87 -38.56
C MET A 272 23.28 17.57 -37.20
N PRO A 273 23.81 18.57 -36.47
CA PRO A 273 24.23 18.36 -35.09
C PRO A 273 23.05 17.95 -34.21
N PHE A 274 23.27 17.03 -33.23
CA PHE A 274 22.21 16.47 -32.39
C PHE A 274 21.43 17.50 -31.55
N TRP A 275 22.05 18.63 -31.23
CA TRP A 275 21.41 19.75 -30.50
C TRP A 275 20.47 20.62 -31.36
N HIS A 276 20.41 20.40 -32.67
CA HIS A 276 19.46 21.06 -33.58
C HIS A 276 18.19 20.27 -33.83
N GLN A 277 18.01 19.14 -33.16
CA GLN A 277 16.74 18.43 -33.19
C GLN A 277 15.74 19.20 -32.32
N GLN A 278 14.87 19.99 -32.94
CA GLN A 278 13.71 20.57 -32.27
C GLN A 278 12.71 19.47 -32.01
N ASN A 279 12.25 19.38 -30.77
CA ASN A 279 11.17 18.51 -30.32
C ASN A 279 9.86 18.85 -31.03
#